data_cac81c27129c6b6db5c224d1d7d48414
#
_entry.id   cac81c27129c6b6db5c224d1d7d48414
#
_cell.length_a   1.000
_cell.length_b   1.000
_cell.length_c   1.000
_cell.angle_alpha   90.00
_cell.angle_beta   90.00
_cell.angle_gamma   90.00
#
_symmetry.space_group_name_H-M   'P 1'
#
loop_
_entity.id
_entity.type
_entity.pdbx_description
1 polymer ?
#
loop_
_entity_poly.entity_id
_entity_poly.type
_entity_poly.pdbx_seq_one_letter_code
_entity_poly.pdbx_strand_id
1 'polypeptide(L)'
;FYLVFPMPVIRSEYWQQLFSGRISETIFSLVLWSLFLIYFKWLQFRQQHRAYAAFRNQLLHDSLSNGIYVKDVDERILEISQYLQEQKVKKFQDSVIFRRVRRTLKHLKAIPKKEEITSILNYQAEIDHNRMQSSYALLNVFIWAIPILGFIGTVFGIGQSIGEFSDFIRSTSGTDLNTQMRSALGGVTSGLSVAFSTTFIALVGVVPIMMLASSLRKREEDLLLSVEEYCLEDLLP
;
A
#
# COMPACT_ATOMS: atom_id res chain seq x y z
N PHE A 1 -3.99 -14.59 19.45
CA PHE A 1 -3.18 -13.39 19.77
C PHE A 1 -1.90 -13.75 20.53
N TYR A 2 -1.95 -14.68 21.48
CA TYR A 2 -0.78 -15.13 22.28
C TYR A 2 0.31 -15.86 21.47
N LEU A 3 0.02 -16.32 20.26
CA LEU A 3 0.94 -17.10 19.42
C LEU A 3 1.83 -16.25 18.48
N VAL A 4 1.52 -14.95 18.28
CA VAL A 4 2.20 -14.12 17.26
C VAL A 4 3.25 -13.19 17.88
N PHE A 5 3.18 -12.84 19.17
CA PHE A 5 4.14 -11.95 19.83
C PHE A 5 4.55 -12.39 21.23
N PRO A 6 5.59 -13.21 21.39
CA PRO A 6 6.15 -13.52 22.70
C PRO A 6 7.19 -12.48 23.14
N MET A 7 6.88 -11.18 23.07
CA MET A 7 7.81 -10.15 23.55
C MET A 7 7.44 -9.66 24.97
N PRO A 8 8.41 -9.51 25.90
CA PRO A 8 8.16 -9.08 27.27
C PRO A 8 7.57 -7.68 27.41
N VAL A 9 7.64 -6.87 26.35
CA VAL A 9 7.08 -5.50 26.30
C VAL A 9 5.53 -5.49 26.35
N ILE A 10 4.86 -6.59 25.95
CA ILE A 10 3.38 -6.68 25.93
C ILE A 10 2.81 -7.10 27.29
N ARG A 11 3.66 -7.36 28.28
CA ARG A 11 3.27 -7.86 29.61
C ARG A 11 2.86 -6.75 30.60
N SER A 12 2.92 -5.48 30.22
CA SER A 12 2.39 -4.41 31.07
C SER A 12 0.86 -4.40 30.96
N GLU A 13 0.18 -4.28 32.10
CA GLU A 13 -1.30 -4.18 32.22
C GLU A 13 -1.87 -3.11 31.26
N TYR A 14 -1.12 -2.05 31.01
CA TYR A 14 -1.46 -0.98 30.08
C TYR A 14 -1.68 -1.49 28.64
N TRP A 15 -0.76 -2.32 28.11
CA TRP A 15 -0.91 -2.88 26.78
C TRP A 15 -2.07 -3.88 26.68
N GLN A 16 -2.32 -4.64 27.75
CA GLN A 16 -3.46 -5.56 27.78
C GLN A 16 -4.78 -4.80 27.77
N GLN A 17 -4.89 -3.68 28.49
CA GLN A 17 -6.06 -2.81 28.43
C GLN A 17 -6.23 -2.16 27.07
N LEU A 18 -5.13 -1.74 26.42
CA LEU A 18 -5.16 -1.10 25.09
C LEU A 18 -5.74 -2.03 24.01
N PHE A 19 -5.46 -3.33 24.13
CA PHE A 19 -5.89 -4.35 23.14
C PHE A 19 -7.09 -5.19 23.58
N SER A 20 -7.67 -4.93 24.74
CA SER A 20 -8.76 -5.77 25.30
C SER A 20 -10.15 -5.56 24.66
N GLY A 21 -10.29 -4.63 23.73
CA GLY A 21 -11.57 -4.35 23.05
C GLY A 21 -11.66 -4.95 21.65
N ARG A 22 -12.80 -5.52 21.26
CA ARG A 22 -13.03 -6.05 19.90
C ARG A 22 -12.72 -5.03 18.80
N ILE A 23 -12.98 -3.74 19.04
CA ILE A 23 -12.71 -2.65 18.09
C ILE A 23 -11.19 -2.43 17.97
N SER A 24 -10.45 -2.42 19.06
CA SER A 24 -8.99 -2.29 19.07
C SER A 24 -8.31 -3.44 18.32
N GLU A 25 -8.77 -4.67 18.53
CA GLU A 25 -8.27 -5.87 17.81
C GLU A 25 -8.52 -5.76 16.30
N THR A 26 -9.70 -5.27 15.90
CA THR A 26 -10.04 -5.06 14.49
C THR A 26 -9.14 -3.99 13.86
N ILE A 27 -8.94 -2.87 14.52
CA ILE A 27 -8.04 -1.80 14.06
C ILE A 27 -6.62 -2.34 13.89
N PHE A 28 -6.11 -3.06 14.89
CA PHE A 28 -4.77 -3.64 14.84
C PHE A 28 -4.61 -4.65 13.70
N SER A 29 -5.62 -5.49 13.48
CA SER A 29 -5.64 -6.43 12.36
C SER A 29 -5.59 -5.73 11.01
N LEU A 30 -6.34 -4.63 10.84
CA LEU A 30 -6.31 -3.82 9.61
C LEU A 30 -4.96 -3.11 9.41
N VAL A 31 -4.34 -2.63 10.48
CA VAL A 31 -2.99 -2.03 10.43
C VAL A 31 -1.97 -3.07 9.95
N LEU A 32 -1.97 -4.26 10.53
CA LEU A 32 -1.08 -5.34 10.11
C LEU A 32 -1.32 -5.76 8.65
N TRP A 33 -2.57 -5.87 8.25
CA TRP A 33 -2.93 -6.19 6.87
C TRP A 33 -2.48 -5.11 5.89
N SER A 34 -2.63 -3.85 6.26
CA SER A 34 -2.14 -2.72 5.45
C SER A 34 -0.62 -2.76 5.27
N LEU A 35 0.12 -3.03 6.34
CA LEU A 35 1.58 -3.19 6.29
C LEU A 35 1.99 -4.37 5.41
N PHE A 36 1.25 -5.48 5.48
CA PHE A 36 1.47 -6.64 4.62
C PHE A 36 1.25 -6.30 3.14
N LEU A 37 0.19 -5.57 2.81
CA LEU A 37 -0.08 -5.11 1.44
C LEU A 37 1.02 -4.17 0.92
N ILE A 38 1.48 -3.24 1.75
CA ILE A 38 2.59 -2.34 1.41
C ILE A 38 3.88 -3.13 1.17
N TYR A 39 4.19 -4.10 2.03
CA TYR A 39 5.36 -4.96 1.87
C TYR A 39 5.31 -5.75 0.55
N PHE A 40 4.16 -6.35 0.23
CA PHE A 40 3.97 -7.08 -1.03
C PHE A 40 4.12 -6.15 -2.26
N LYS A 41 3.54 -4.96 -2.19
CA LYS A 41 3.68 -3.93 -3.20
C LYS A 41 5.14 -3.47 -3.37
N TRP A 42 5.85 -3.27 -2.28
CA TRP A 42 7.26 -2.92 -2.31
C TRP A 42 8.11 -4.00 -2.99
N LEU A 43 7.82 -5.28 -2.76
CA LEU A 43 8.49 -6.38 -3.46
C LEU A 43 8.23 -6.33 -4.97
N GLN A 44 6.99 -6.07 -5.39
CA GLN A 44 6.64 -5.90 -6.81
C GLN A 44 7.39 -4.70 -7.42
N PHE A 45 7.37 -3.55 -6.76
CA PHE A 45 8.10 -2.36 -7.19
C PHE A 45 9.60 -2.65 -7.34
N ARG A 46 10.21 -3.30 -6.36
CA ARG A 46 11.64 -3.65 -6.40
C ARG A 46 11.97 -4.55 -7.61
N GLN A 47 11.09 -5.47 -7.98
CA GLN A 47 11.27 -6.30 -9.17
C GLN A 47 11.17 -5.47 -10.46
N GLN A 48 10.19 -4.57 -10.55
CA GLN A 48 10.01 -3.67 -11.70
C GLN A 48 11.20 -2.72 -11.87
N HIS A 49 11.67 -2.13 -10.78
CA HIS A 49 12.82 -1.24 -10.79
C HIS A 49 14.12 -1.96 -11.23
N ARG A 50 14.33 -3.20 -10.77
CA ARG A 50 15.48 -4.02 -11.21
C ARG A 50 15.39 -4.35 -12.69
N ALA A 51 14.21 -4.68 -13.20
CA ALA A 51 14.00 -4.93 -14.61
C ALA A 51 14.29 -3.67 -15.45
N TYR A 52 13.85 -2.50 -15.00
CA TYR A 52 14.13 -1.23 -15.66
C TYR A 52 15.64 -0.91 -15.67
N ALA A 53 16.32 -1.04 -14.54
CA ALA A 53 17.75 -0.77 -14.43
C ALA A 53 18.58 -1.70 -15.33
N ALA A 54 18.25 -3.00 -15.37
CA ALA A 54 18.92 -3.96 -16.24
C ALA A 54 18.72 -3.63 -17.71
N PHE A 55 17.50 -3.24 -18.08
CA PHE A 55 17.14 -2.88 -19.44
C PHE A 55 17.87 -1.60 -19.90
N ARG A 56 17.89 -0.55 -19.08
CA ARG A 56 18.58 0.70 -19.37
C ARG A 56 20.08 0.53 -19.56
N ASN A 57 20.73 -0.28 -18.72
CA ASN A 57 22.18 -0.49 -18.78
C ASN A 57 22.59 -1.20 -20.07
N GLN A 58 21.80 -2.15 -20.56
CA GLN A 58 22.09 -2.86 -21.81
C GLN A 58 21.92 -1.95 -23.02
N LEU A 59 20.87 -1.17 -23.08
CA LEU A 59 20.58 -0.34 -24.24
C LEU A 59 21.51 0.87 -24.33
N LEU A 60 21.99 1.41 -23.21
CA LEU A 60 23.05 2.41 -23.22
C LEU A 60 24.36 1.86 -23.82
N HIS A 61 24.63 0.56 -23.67
CA HIS A 61 25.81 -0.07 -24.25
C HIS A 61 25.64 -0.35 -25.77
N ASP A 62 24.43 -0.69 -26.19
CA ASP A 62 24.09 -1.05 -27.59
C ASP A 62 23.74 0.17 -28.46
N SER A 63 23.10 1.20 -27.88
CA SER A 63 22.71 2.43 -28.62
C SER A 63 23.89 3.29 -29.03
N LEU A 64 25.05 3.09 -28.38
CA LEU A 64 26.29 3.73 -28.81
C LEU A 64 26.89 3.12 -30.08
N SER A 65 26.40 1.97 -30.56
CA SER A 65 27.00 1.30 -31.70
C SER A 65 26.14 1.22 -32.97
N ASN A 66 24.80 1.12 -32.89
CA ASN A 66 23.98 1.00 -34.11
C ASN A 66 22.52 1.44 -33.88
N GLY A 67 22.02 2.35 -34.74
CA GLY A 67 20.61 2.74 -34.74
C GLY A 67 19.67 1.53 -34.93
N ILE A 68 18.48 1.60 -34.33
CA ILE A 68 17.49 0.52 -34.43
C ILE A 68 16.91 0.49 -35.87
N TYR A 69 17.32 -0.46 -36.67
CA TYR A 69 16.71 -0.70 -37.95
C TYR A 69 15.46 -1.57 -37.81
N VAL A 70 14.35 -1.14 -38.44
CA VAL A 70 13.04 -1.82 -38.37
C VAL A 70 13.07 -3.28 -38.86
N LYS A 71 14.10 -3.69 -39.60
CA LYS A 71 14.24 -5.07 -40.10
C LYS A 71 14.56 -6.12 -39.05
N ASP A 72 15.17 -5.74 -37.95
CA ASP A 72 15.73 -6.68 -36.96
C ASP A 72 14.94 -6.73 -35.63
N VAL A 73 13.68 -6.26 -35.66
CA VAL A 73 12.83 -6.13 -34.46
C VAL A 73 12.64 -7.45 -33.72
N ASP A 74 12.41 -8.55 -34.42
CA ASP A 74 12.16 -9.87 -33.80
C ASP A 74 13.44 -10.44 -33.16
N GLU A 75 14.59 -10.22 -33.80
CA GLU A 75 15.92 -10.62 -33.30
C GLU A 75 16.29 -9.81 -32.05
N ARG A 76 16.04 -8.50 -32.06
CA ARG A 76 16.24 -7.62 -30.90
C ARG A 76 15.34 -8.00 -29.72
N ILE A 77 14.08 -8.36 -29.94
CA ILE A 77 13.20 -8.86 -28.87
C ILE A 77 13.75 -10.14 -28.26
N LEU A 78 14.31 -11.03 -29.09
CA LEU A 78 14.93 -12.27 -28.64
C LEU A 78 16.20 -12.02 -27.81
N GLU A 79 17.11 -11.17 -28.28
CA GLU A 79 18.32 -10.76 -27.57
C GLU A 79 18.00 -10.15 -26.19
N ILE A 80 17.07 -9.19 -26.15
CA ILE A 80 16.62 -8.57 -24.91
C ILE A 80 16.03 -9.63 -23.94
N SER A 81 15.27 -10.60 -24.48
CA SER A 81 14.67 -11.64 -23.67
C SER A 81 15.72 -12.61 -23.09
N GLN A 82 16.75 -12.95 -23.85
CA GLN A 82 17.85 -13.80 -23.40
C GLN A 82 18.69 -13.12 -22.31
N TYR A 83 19.06 -11.87 -22.55
CA TYR A 83 19.83 -11.09 -21.57
C TYR A 83 19.09 -10.93 -20.22
N LEU A 84 17.81 -10.58 -20.24
CA LEU A 84 17.02 -10.45 -19.02
C LEU A 84 16.83 -11.79 -18.29
N GLN A 85 16.87 -12.90 -19.03
CA GLN A 85 16.84 -14.24 -18.46
C GLN A 85 18.17 -14.60 -17.78
N GLU A 86 19.30 -14.23 -18.36
CA GLU A 86 20.63 -14.41 -17.78
C GLU A 86 20.83 -13.61 -16.49
N GLN A 87 20.27 -12.40 -16.41
CA GLN A 87 20.30 -11.55 -15.21
C GLN A 87 19.42 -12.07 -14.06
N LYS A 88 18.81 -13.26 -14.18
CA LYS A 88 17.93 -13.88 -13.17
C LYS A 88 16.80 -12.95 -12.66
N VAL A 89 16.36 -12.01 -13.48
CA VAL A 89 15.20 -11.18 -13.17
C VAL A 89 13.95 -12.04 -13.30
N LYS A 90 13.49 -12.56 -12.16
CA LYS A 90 12.28 -13.40 -12.12
C LYS A 90 11.10 -12.61 -12.69
N LYS A 91 10.38 -13.22 -13.63
CA LYS A 91 9.17 -12.63 -14.27
C LYS A 91 9.43 -11.32 -15.03
N PHE A 92 10.58 -11.16 -15.69
CA PHE A 92 10.86 -9.98 -16.51
C PHE A 92 9.80 -9.78 -17.62
N GLN A 93 9.23 -10.86 -18.15
CA GLN A 93 8.18 -10.81 -19.17
C GLN A 93 6.91 -10.08 -18.70
N ASP A 94 6.65 -10.09 -17.39
CA ASP A 94 5.53 -9.37 -16.76
C ASP A 94 5.90 -7.92 -16.41
N SER A 95 7.16 -7.51 -16.60
CA SER A 95 7.59 -6.14 -16.30
C SER A 95 6.93 -5.14 -17.26
N VAL A 96 6.59 -3.96 -16.72
CA VAL A 96 5.95 -2.89 -17.48
C VAL A 96 6.83 -2.46 -18.64
N ILE A 97 8.15 -2.29 -18.41
CA ILE A 97 9.07 -1.87 -19.46
C ILE A 97 9.16 -2.87 -20.61
N PHE A 98 9.33 -4.15 -20.31
CA PHE A 98 9.42 -5.18 -21.37
C PHE A 98 8.13 -5.25 -22.20
N ARG A 99 6.98 -5.17 -21.53
CA ARG A 99 5.68 -5.17 -22.20
C ARG A 99 5.50 -3.95 -23.10
N ARG A 100 5.91 -2.75 -22.66
CA ARG A 100 5.85 -1.53 -23.48
C ARG A 100 6.81 -1.62 -24.66
N VAL A 101 8.08 -1.89 -24.44
CA VAL A 101 9.08 -1.98 -25.50
C VAL A 101 8.69 -3.01 -26.55
N ARG A 102 8.28 -4.20 -26.13
CA ARG A 102 7.80 -5.23 -27.06
C ARG A 102 6.61 -4.77 -27.90
N ARG A 103 5.68 -4.02 -27.33
CA ARG A 103 4.53 -3.47 -28.07
C ARG A 103 4.97 -2.37 -29.02
N THR A 104 5.80 -1.44 -28.55
CA THR A 104 6.35 -0.36 -29.40
C THR A 104 7.08 -0.91 -30.61
N LEU A 105 7.96 -1.86 -30.43
CA LEU A 105 8.70 -2.51 -31.52
C LEU A 105 7.76 -3.23 -32.52
N LYS A 106 6.70 -3.90 -32.03
CA LYS A 106 5.70 -4.52 -32.91
C LYS A 106 4.92 -3.48 -33.72
N HIS A 107 4.59 -2.34 -33.13
CA HIS A 107 3.87 -1.26 -33.84
C HIS A 107 4.77 -0.54 -34.85
N LEU A 108 6.04 -0.32 -34.53
CA LEU A 108 7.05 0.20 -35.48
C LEU A 108 7.16 -0.64 -36.74
N LYS A 109 7.03 -1.96 -36.62
CA LYS A 109 7.03 -2.87 -37.79
C LYS A 109 5.76 -2.76 -38.66
N ALA A 110 4.62 -2.43 -38.04
CA ALA A 110 3.30 -2.45 -38.69
C ALA A 110 2.86 -1.09 -39.22
N ILE A 111 3.28 0.01 -38.60
CA ILE A 111 2.78 1.36 -38.83
C ILE A 111 3.96 2.33 -39.05
N PRO A 112 4.15 2.89 -40.27
CA PRO A 112 5.30 3.76 -40.55
C PRO A 112 5.12 5.23 -40.10
N LYS A 113 3.99 5.59 -39.45
CA LYS A 113 3.69 6.98 -39.05
C LYS A 113 3.99 7.21 -37.58
N LYS A 114 4.91 8.13 -37.32
CA LYS A 114 5.38 8.49 -35.94
C LYS A 114 4.24 8.98 -35.06
N GLU A 115 3.33 9.81 -35.57
CA GLU A 115 2.20 10.37 -34.81
C GLU A 115 1.23 9.30 -34.29
N GLU A 116 0.98 8.25 -35.09
CA GLU A 116 0.13 7.13 -34.65
C GLU A 116 0.77 6.30 -33.55
N ILE A 117 2.09 6.08 -33.64
CA ILE A 117 2.82 5.34 -32.62
C ILE A 117 2.83 6.11 -31.29
N THR A 118 3.08 7.44 -31.35
CA THR A 118 3.04 8.30 -30.16
C THR A 118 1.67 8.26 -29.47
N SER A 119 0.59 8.31 -30.23
CA SER A 119 -0.77 8.23 -29.67
C SER A 119 -1.05 6.89 -28.98
N ILE A 120 -0.55 5.78 -29.54
CA ILE A 120 -0.65 4.44 -28.94
C ILE A 120 0.18 4.36 -27.64
N LEU A 121 1.38 4.94 -27.62
CA LEU A 121 2.23 4.96 -26.43
C LEU A 121 1.61 5.76 -25.29
N ASN A 122 1.05 6.94 -25.59
CA ASN A 122 0.36 7.77 -24.60
C ASN A 122 -0.87 7.03 -24.03
N TYR A 123 -1.65 6.37 -24.89
CA TYR A 123 -2.78 5.55 -24.43
C TYR A 123 -2.35 4.38 -23.54
N GLN A 124 -1.22 3.73 -23.86
CA GLN A 124 -0.65 2.67 -23.01
C GLN A 124 -0.13 3.23 -21.67
N ALA A 125 0.47 4.43 -21.67
CA ALA A 125 0.89 5.11 -20.47
C ALA A 125 -0.28 5.37 -19.53
N GLU A 126 -1.39 5.86 -20.06
CA GLU A 126 -2.62 6.08 -19.31
C GLU A 126 -3.19 4.79 -18.71
N ILE A 127 -3.22 3.70 -19.50
CA ILE A 127 -3.67 2.39 -18.99
C ILE A 127 -2.78 1.89 -17.84
N ASP A 128 -1.47 2.00 -17.98
CA ASP A 128 -0.54 1.54 -16.95
C ASP A 128 -0.65 2.40 -15.67
N HIS A 129 -0.84 3.73 -15.82
CA HIS A 129 -1.12 4.63 -14.71
C HIS A 129 -2.44 4.28 -13.98
N ASN A 130 -3.51 4.05 -14.72
CA ASN A 130 -4.81 3.64 -14.18
C ASN A 130 -4.74 2.29 -13.45
N ARG A 131 -3.98 1.33 -13.98
CA ARG A 131 -3.73 0.05 -13.32
C ARG A 131 -2.95 0.21 -12.02
N MET A 132 -1.92 1.05 -12.03
CA MET A 132 -1.16 1.36 -10.83
C MET A 132 -2.07 1.98 -9.77
N GLN A 133 -2.87 3.00 -10.10
CA GLN A 133 -3.82 3.62 -9.17
C GLN A 133 -4.83 2.60 -8.61
N SER A 134 -5.43 1.78 -9.47
CA SER A 134 -6.39 0.74 -9.07
C SER A 134 -5.78 -0.26 -8.09
N SER A 135 -4.49 -0.54 -8.22
CA SER A 135 -3.79 -1.47 -7.33
C SER A 135 -3.62 -0.95 -5.88
N TYR A 136 -3.82 0.36 -5.65
CA TYR A 136 -3.84 0.98 -4.31
C TYR A 136 -5.25 1.11 -3.73
N ALA A 137 -6.30 0.76 -4.48
CA ALA A 137 -7.69 0.98 -4.06
C ALA A 137 -7.99 0.35 -2.70
N LEU A 138 -7.63 -0.93 -2.50
CA LEU A 138 -7.85 -1.62 -1.23
C LEU A 138 -7.07 -0.99 -0.07
N LEU A 139 -5.82 -0.60 -0.31
CA LEU A 139 -4.99 0.07 0.69
C LEU A 139 -5.60 1.42 1.09
N ASN A 140 -6.11 2.18 0.12
CA ASN A 140 -6.80 3.45 0.38
C ASN A 140 -8.06 3.25 1.23
N VAL A 141 -8.82 2.16 0.99
CA VAL A 141 -9.98 1.80 1.83
C VAL A 141 -9.55 1.57 3.28
N PHE A 142 -8.45 0.86 3.53
CA PHE A 142 -7.96 0.62 4.89
C PHE A 142 -7.46 1.89 5.56
N ILE A 143 -6.71 2.74 4.84
CA ILE A 143 -6.25 4.04 5.32
C ILE A 143 -7.43 4.91 5.79
N TRP A 144 -8.56 4.83 5.11
CA TRP A 144 -9.76 5.56 5.45
C TRP A 144 -10.56 4.88 6.58
N ALA A 145 -10.66 3.54 6.56
CA ALA A 145 -11.46 2.79 7.51
C ALA A 145 -10.85 2.78 8.94
N ILE A 146 -9.52 2.75 9.07
CA ILE A 146 -8.84 2.69 10.37
C ILE A 146 -9.22 3.87 11.27
N PRO A 147 -9.13 5.16 10.87
CA PRO A 147 -9.54 6.29 11.68
C PRO A 147 -11.03 6.28 12.03
N ILE A 148 -11.86 5.83 11.08
CA ILE A 148 -13.31 5.73 11.32
C ILE A 148 -13.63 4.72 12.39
N LEU A 149 -12.98 3.55 12.36
CA LEU A 149 -13.12 2.56 13.43
C LEU A 149 -12.62 3.09 14.78
N GLY A 150 -11.55 3.89 14.78
CA GLY A 150 -11.11 4.62 15.98
C GLY A 150 -12.21 5.55 16.52
N PHE A 151 -12.84 6.31 15.65
CA PHE A 151 -13.95 7.19 16.01
C PHE A 151 -15.19 6.40 16.52
N ILE A 152 -15.53 5.30 15.87
CA ILE A 152 -16.61 4.40 16.35
C ILE A 152 -16.29 3.89 17.75
N GLY A 153 -15.02 3.56 18.01
CA GLY A 153 -14.57 3.15 19.33
C GLY A 153 -14.76 4.23 20.40
N THR A 154 -14.55 5.52 20.06
CA THR A 154 -14.83 6.63 21.01
C THR A 154 -16.31 6.75 21.31
N VAL A 155 -17.17 6.70 20.30
CA VAL A 155 -18.63 6.78 20.49
C VAL A 155 -19.12 5.62 21.36
N PHE A 156 -18.62 4.41 21.09
CA PHE A 156 -18.96 3.23 21.87
C PHE A 156 -18.50 3.32 23.33
N GLY A 157 -17.24 3.73 23.57
CA GLY A 157 -16.70 3.86 24.92
C GLY A 157 -17.39 4.94 25.75
N ILE A 158 -17.71 6.08 25.15
CA ILE A 158 -18.49 7.15 25.81
C ILE A 158 -19.91 6.66 26.08
N GLY A 159 -20.54 5.97 25.14
CA GLY A 159 -21.88 5.40 25.31
C GLY A 159 -21.95 4.42 26.49
N GLN A 160 -20.95 3.56 26.63
CA GLN A 160 -20.81 2.65 27.76
C GLN A 160 -20.67 3.42 29.08
N SER A 161 -19.80 4.43 29.12
CA SER A 161 -19.60 5.28 30.31
C SER A 161 -20.89 5.94 30.79
N ILE A 162 -21.69 6.47 29.86
CA ILE A 162 -22.98 7.09 30.16
C ILE A 162 -23.98 6.05 30.67
N GLY A 163 -24.00 4.86 30.07
CA GLY A 163 -24.86 3.75 30.50
C GLY A 163 -24.60 3.35 31.95
N GLU A 164 -23.35 3.08 32.30
CA GLU A 164 -22.95 2.68 33.64
C GLU A 164 -23.27 3.78 34.70
N PHE A 165 -23.09 5.04 34.34
CA PHE A 165 -23.49 6.16 35.19
C PHE A 165 -25.01 6.27 35.37
N SER A 166 -25.79 6.06 34.32
CA SER A 166 -27.25 6.05 34.36
C SER A 166 -27.80 4.93 35.26
N ASP A 167 -27.22 3.74 35.17
CA ASP A 167 -27.59 2.59 36.02
C ASP A 167 -27.29 2.85 37.48
N PHE A 168 -26.17 3.51 37.80
CA PHE A 168 -25.85 3.96 39.14
C PHE A 168 -26.95 4.91 39.70
N ILE A 169 -27.34 5.93 38.92
CA ILE A 169 -28.39 6.88 39.39
C ILE A 169 -29.71 6.17 39.64
N ARG A 170 -30.07 5.17 38.86
CA ARG A 170 -31.31 4.40 39.03
C ARG A 170 -31.29 3.43 40.20
N SER A 171 -30.13 2.86 40.51
CA SER A 171 -29.94 1.84 41.55
C SER A 171 -29.69 2.43 42.95
N THR A 172 -29.54 3.76 43.05
CA THR A 172 -29.20 4.44 44.31
C THR A 172 -30.36 4.49 45.27
N SER A 173 -30.62 3.39 45.96
CA SER A 173 -31.61 3.29 47.07
C SER A 173 -31.13 2.31 48.12
N GLY A 174 -30.01 2.61 48.82
CA GLY A 174 -29.47 1.71 49.84
C GLY A 174 -28.27 2.27 50.61
N THR A 175 -27.94 1.58 51.71
CA THR A 175 -26.97 1.95 52.76
C THR A 175 -25.47 1.98 52.30
N ASP A 176 -25.13 1.56 51.06
CA ASP A 176 -23.74 1.45 50.58
C ASP A 176 -23.41 2.41 49.43
N LEU A 177 -23.79 3.65 49.55
CA LEU A 177 -23.62 4.70 48.54
C LEU A 177 -22.15 4.85 48.09
N ASN A 178 -21.19 4.76 49.02
CA ASN A 178 -19.78 4.92 48.70
C ASN A 178 -19.21 3.80 47.81
N THR A 179 -19.62 2.57 48.03
CA THR A 179 -19.17 1.42 47.24
C THR A 179 -19.77 1.43 45.85
N GLN A 180 -21.06 1.76 45.76
CA GLN A 180 -21.76 1.89 44.45
C GLN A 180 -21.20 3.06 43.63
N MET A 181 -20.90 4.20 44.26
CA MET A 181 -20.29 5.36 43.62
C MET A 181 -18.88 5.04 43.08
N ARG A 182 -18.06 4.32 43.84
CA ARG A 182 -16.71 3.90 43.38
C ARG A 182 -16.82 2.95 42.18
N SER A 183 -17.75 2.03 42.20
CA SER A 183 -17.99 1.10 41.10
C SER A 183 -18.44 1.86 39.82
N ALA A 184 -19.38 2.79 39.95
CA ALA A 184 -19.86 3.60 38.85
C ALA A 184 -18.75 4.48 38.23
N LEU A 185 -17.96 5.14 39.10
CA LEU A 185 -16.80 5.92 38.62
C LEU A 185 -15.75 5.01 37.94
N GLY A 186 -15.54 3.79 38.42
CA GLY A 186 -14.69 2.80 37.80
C GLY A 186 -15.17 2.45 36.40
N GLY A 187 -16.46 2.20 36.20
CA GLY A 187 -17.06 1.91 34.95
C GLY A 187 -16.98 3.07 33.93
N VAL A 188 -17.31 4.29 34.40
CA VAL A 188 -17.16 5.51 33.56
C VAL A 188 -15.71 5.69 33.10
N THR A 189 -14.75 5.49 34.01
CA THR A 189 -13.32 5.62 33.69
C THR A 189 -12.87 4.54 32.69
N SER A 190 -13.38 3.31 32.83
CA SER A 190 -13.10 2.20 31.93
C SER A 190 -13.62 2.48 30.51
N GLY A 191 -14.86 2.90 30.36
CA GLY A 191 -15.43 3.24 29.05
C GLY A 191 -14.71 4.41 28.38
N LEU A 192 -14.32 5.41 29.16
CA LEU A 192 -13.52 6.53 28.63
C LEU A 192 -12.11 6.08 28.20
N SER A 193 -11.50 5.16 28.94
CA SER A 193 -10.21 4.56 28.57
C SER A 193 -10.30 3.82 27.23
N VAL A 194 -11.37 3.06 26.99
CA VAL A 194 -11.64 2.41 25.68
C VAL A 194 -11.78 3.44 24.57
N ALA A 195 -12.53 4.52 24.80
CA ALA A 195 -12.71 5.59 23.83
C ALA A 195 -11.36 6.20 23.38
N PHE A 196 -10.52 6.58 24.31
CA PHE A 196 -9.21 7.18 23.99
C PHE A 196 -8.23 6.19 23.37
N SER A 197 -8.15 4.96 23.87
CA SER A 197 -7.21 3.96 23.39
C SER A 197 -7.50 3.53 21.94
N THR A 198 -8.76 3.36 21.56
CA THR A 198 -9.13 2.99 20.19
C THR A 198 -8.72 4.05 19.18
N THR A 199 -8.97 5.33 19.48
CA THR A 199 -8.58 6.44 18.60
C THR A 199 -7.07 6.60 18.54
N PHE A 200 -6.39 6.49 19.66
CA PHE A 200 -4.93 6.58 19.72
C PHE A 200 -4.27 5.50 18.85
N ILE A 201 -4.67 4.23 19.00
CA ILE A 201 -4.15 3.12 18.18
C ILE A 201 -4.43 3.37 16.69
N ALA A 202 -5.63 3.81 16.35
CA ALA A 202 -6.01 4.07 14.97
C ALA A 202 -5.12 5.16 14.33
N LEU A 203 -4.91 6.28 15.02
CA LEU A 203 -4.09 7.39 14.51
C LEU A 203 -2.60 7.03 14.43
N VAL A 204 -2.06 6.42 15.49
CA VAL A 204 -0.65 5.98 15.50
C VAL A 204 -0.39 4.91 14.44
N GLY A 205 -1.37 4.05 14.17
CA GLY A 205 -1.25 3.01 13.14
C GLY A 205 -1.38 3.55 11.73
N VAL A 206 -2.32 4.48 11.45
CA VAL A 206 -2.60 4.91 10.07
C VAL A 206 -1.56 5.88 9.51
N VAL A 207 -0.97 6.76 10.34
CA VAL A 207 -0.02 7.78 9.86
C VAL A 207 1.21 7.16 9.17
N PRO A 208 1.92 6.18 9.76
CA PRO A 208 3.02 5.49 9.07
C PRO A 208 2.58 4.79 7.78
N ILE A 209 1.40 4.16 7.78
CA ILE A 209 0.83 3.49 6.60
C ILE A 209 0.64 4.49 5.47
N MET A 210 0.05 5.66 5.74
CA MET A 210 -0.14 6.73 4.75
C MET A 210 1.19 7.21 4.18
N MET A 211 2.19 7.43 5.03
CA MET A 211 3.52 7.88 4.59
C MET A 211 4.20 6.85 3.70
N LEU A 212 4.18 5.57 4.08
CA LEU A 212 4.78 4.48 3.31
C LEU A 212 4.04 4.27 1.98
N ALA A 213 2.71 4.28 2.00
CA ALA A 213 1.88 4.12 0.81
C ALA A 213 2.11 5.26 -0.19
N SER A 214 2.12 6.51 0.28
CA SER A 214 2.37 7.69 -0.54
C SER A 214 3.77 7.70 -1.15
N SER A 215 4.79 7.37 -0.35
CA SER A 215 6.18 7.28 -0.82
C SER A 215 6.35 6.18 -1.88
N LEU A 216 5.72 5.03 -1.68
CA LEU A 216 5.79 3.92 -2.62
C LEU A 216 5.06 4.26 -3.92
N ARG A 217 3.87 4.86 -3.82
CA ARG A 217 3.09 5.31 -4.96
C ARG A 217 3.87 6.30 -5.83
N LYS A 218 4.50 7.30 -5.20
CA LYS A 218 5.33 8.27 -5.92
C LYS A 218 6.47 7.58 -6.68
N ARG A 219 7.17 6.63 -6.06
CA ARG A 219 8.25 5.88 -6.71
C ARG A 219 7.75 5.01 -7.88
N GLU A 220 6.55 4.44 -7.79
CA GLU A 220 5.94 3.72 -8.92
C GLU A 220 5.56 4.68 -10.05
N GLU A 221 5.03 5.86 -9.74
CA GLU A 221 4.75 6.92 -10.72
C GLU A 221 6.02 7.39 -11.44
N ASP A 222 7.07 7.69 -10.69
CA ASP A 222 8.37 8.11 -11.24
C ASP A 222 8.97 7.02 -12.17
N LEU A 223 8.82 5.75 -11.80
CA LEU A 223 9.25 4.63 -12.65
C LEU A 223 8.45 4.56 -13.96
N LEU A 224 7.12 4.73 -13.90
CA LEU A 224 6.26 4.71 -15.09
C LEU A 224 6.59 5.86 -16.03
N LEU A 225 6.85 7.07 -15.49
CA LEU A 225 7.28 8.23 -16.27
C LEU A 225 8.64 7.98 -16.93
N SER A 226 9.61 7.43 -16.19
CA SER A 226 10.93 7.10 -16.77
C SER A 226 10.85 6.06 -17.90
N VAL A 227 9.92 5.10 -17.79
CA VAL A 227 9.67 4.11 -18.86
C VAL A 227 9.00 4.77 -20.07
N GLU A 228 8.13 5.75 -19.85
CA GLU A 228 7.45 6.49 -20.92
C GLU A 228 8.43 7.38 -21.69
N GLU A 229 9.21 8.19 -20.98
CA GLU A 229 10.28 9.02 -21.53
C GLU A 229 11.24 8.18 -22.38
N TYR A 230 11.70 7.07 -21.85
CA TYR A 230 12.56 6.14 -22.59
C TYR A 230 11.92 5.64 -23.88
N CYS A 231 10.64 5.28 -23.88
CA CYS A 231 9.95 4.79 -25.07
C CYS A 231 9.72 5.89 -26.13
N LEU A 232 9.58 7.15 -25.71
CA LEU A 232 9.35 8.28 -26.61
C LEU A 232 10.64 8.86 -27.20
N GLU A 233 11.71 8.93 -26.40
CA GLU A 233 12.96 9.60 -26.80
C GLU A 233 13.98 8.64 -27.41
N ASP A 234 14.16 7.46 -26.82
CA ASP A 234 15.22 6.53 -27.24
C ASP A 234 14.75 5.52 -28.30
N LEU A 235 13.45 5.16 -28.33
CA LEU A 235 12.90 4.18 -29.28
C LEU A 235 12.27 4.81 -30.52
N LEU A 236 11.93 6.09 -30.48
CA LEU A 236 11.31 6.83 -31.60
C LEU A 236 12.24 7.98 -32.03
N PRO A 237 13.28 7.71 -32.84
CA PRO A 237 14.18 8.74 -33.35
C PRO A 237 13.49 9.71 -34.31
#